data_f36aeebc742c71bb475342249420e834
#
_entry.id   f36aeebc742c71bb475342249420e834
#
_cell.length_a   1.000
_cell.length_b   1.000
_cell.length_c   1.000
_cell.angle_alpha   90.00
_cell.angle_beta   90.00
_cell.angle_gamma   90.00
#
_symmetry.space_group_name_H-M   'P 1'
#
loop_
_entity.id
_entity.type
_entity.pdbx_description
1 polymer ?
#
loop_
_entity_poly.entity_id
_entity_poly.type
_entity_poly.pdbx_seq_one_letter_code
_entity_poly.pdbx_strand_id
1 'polypeptide(L)'
;NNGAAMKGLDDKTPNPRKLAQDSMSDYQLTSEVFGLIYEADLGSATLKILASSQEDDIYVMRDNDRHNFGDVHSEGPLAGLPYIAAEYRPETSLVETKTFEVNLISNEPLFGVIDWILGAFYFDHEIENHIYEVKDVNNVKLVDQMDGKFTPYTHDPICATNPFAGICFAAFGAELGFVSDAFPTRESQSIYGQATFNISDDTRLVSGFRYTEDTFSSDVTNFFGLQSYLIEDDLEKTTGRVAIEYDIDDDTMTYLSFTKGFKPGGSNLTFGYPVDNEQNFGANPAPQLVFPLFESETIDAYEIGLKTDLFESRVRANISAFFYKYENLQFQSTDPDIYRGGVANIPESEMSGLEVELLGILTNELSFDLRLSFLETEITSDYEALDNIRAELYFFGEEPIRYSLRENIKGNKLAKSPEFNANFGLMYEKILSNGKLLTATAELIHRGDFQQRVFNNPFVDYVDEYTIYNLSLNYEFSERIGINLMALNISDEDGVNSSMTDVFGVAGTGIELIPPRQIMGRLSYNF
;
A
#
# COMPACT_ATOMS: atom_id res chain seq x y z
N ASN A 1 -3.13 -28.09 -7.72
CA ASN A 1 -2.12 -27.77 -8.74
C ASN A 1 -1.49 -26.39 -8.60
N ASN A 2 -1.94 -25.58 -7.64
CA ASN A 2 -1.26 -24.32 -7.30
C ASN A 2 0.20 -24.53 -6.83
N GLY A 3 0.52 -25.74 -6.36
CA GLY A 3 1.92 -26.16 -6.23
C GLY A 3 2.71 -26.23 -7.52
N ALA A 4 2.08 -26.12 -8.71
CA ALA A 4 2.81 -26.14 -9.96
C ALA A 4 3.37 -24.76 -10.34
N ALA A 5 2.70 -23.67 -10.03
CA ALA A 5 3.28 -22.33 -10.15
C ALA A 5 4.44 -22.14 -9.17
N MET A 6 4.27 -22.61 -7.94
CA MET A 6 5.36 -22.67 -6.95
C MET A 6 6.42 -23.70 -7.31
N LYS A 7 6.04 -24.87 -7.88
CA LYS A 7 7.01 -25.84 -8.40
C LYS A 7 7.78 -25.34 -9.61
N GLY A 8 7.19 -24.51 -10.44
CA GLY A 8 7.92 -23.85 -11.53
C GLY A 8 9.03 -22.94 -11.03
N LEU A 9 8.81 -22.27 -9.89
CA LEU A 9 9.86 -21.53 -9.18
C LEU A 9 10.91 -22.46 -8.57
N ASP A 10 10.50 -23.52 -7.90
CA ASP A 10 11.40 -24.50 -7.27
C ASP A 10 12.25 -25.25 -8.30
N ASP A 11 11.68 -25.62 -9.44
CA ASP A 11 12.36 -26.41 -10.46
C ASP A 11 13.26 -25.56 -11.38
N LYS A 12 12.90 -24.31 -11.66
CA LYS A 12 13.64 -23.43 -12.58
C LYS A 12 14.60 -22.46 -11.88
N THR A 13 14.27 -22.05 -10.67
CA THR A 13 15.09 -21.13 -9.86
C THR A 13 15.22 -21.65 -8.44
N PRO A 14 16.10 -22.66 -8.21
CA PRO A 14 16.35 -23.17 -6.85
C PRO A 14 16.90 -22.11 -5.89
N ASN A 15 17.29 -20.96 -6.39
CA ASN A 15 17.67 -19.80 -5.60
C ASN A 15 16.61 -18.70 -5.80
N PRO A 16 15.78 -18.38 -4.78
CA PRO A 16 14.71 -17.41 -4.88
C PRO A 16 15.20 -15.98 -5.17
N ARG A 17 16.52 -15.72 -5.04
CA ARG A 17 17.15 -14.43 -5.34
C ARG A 17 17.69 -14.34 -6.77
N LYS A 18 17.39 -15.31 -7.62
CA LYS A 18 17.72 -15.28 -9.04
C LYS A 18 16.47 -15.12 -9.86
N LEU A 19 16.42 -14.07 -10.64
CA LEU A 19 15.36 -13.81 -11.60
C LEU A 19 15.79 -14.25 -12.99
N ALA A 20 14.83 -14.69 -13.78
CA ALA A 20 14.98 -14.94 -15.20
C ALA A 20 13.89 -14.13 -15.91
N GLN A 21 14.29 -13.01 -16.51
CA GLN A 21 13.41 -12.07 -17.21
C GLN A 21 14.01 -11.81 -18.59
N ASP A 22 13.18 -11.58 -19.59
CA ASP A 22 13.64 -11.24 -20.93
C ASP A 22 13.52 -9.72 -21.22
N SER A 23 12.86 -8.99 -20.35
CA SER A 23 12.81 -7.54 -20.40
C SER A 23 13.41 -6.89 -19.15
N MET A 24 13.89 -5.68 -19.32
CA MET A 24 14.44 -4.89 -18.23
C MET A 24 13.31 -4.10 -17.57
N SER A 25 13.12 -4.31 -16.28
CA SER A 25 12.26 -3.42 -15.49
C SER A 25 13.01 -2.13 -15.20
N ASP A 26 12.36 -0.99 -15.44
CA ASP A 26 12.89 0.35 -15.17
C ASP A 26 11.86 1.19 -14.42
N TYR A 27 12.31 2.01 -13.50
CA TYR A 27 11.49 2.96 -12.77
C TYR A 27 12.23 4.28 -12.67
N GLN A 28 11.62 5.33 -13.16
CA GLN A 28 12.15 6.68 -13.11
C GLN A 28 11.11 7.60 -12.48
N LEU A 29 11.54 8.40 -11.52
CA LEU A 29 10.71 9.42 -10.88
C LEU A 29 11.49 10.73 -10.86
N THR A 30 10.88 11.77 -11.41
CA THR A 30 11.27 13.15 -11.19
C THR A 30 10.21 13.83 -10.37
N SER A 31 10.58 14.41 -9.24
CA SER A 31 9.63 15.06 -8.32
C SER A 31 10.08 16.49 -8.06
N GLU A 32 9.17 17.44 -8.28
CA GLU A 32 9.35 18.85 -7.92
C GLU A 32 8.36 19.20 -6.80
N VAL A 33 8.87 19.65 -5.66
CA VAL A 33 8.06 19.98 -4.49
C VAL A 33 8.32 21.40 -4.04
N PHE A 34 7.26 22.19 -3.94
CA PHE A 34 7.26 23.50 -3.32
C PHE A 34 6.41 23.47 -2.07
N GLY A 35 6.93 23.98 -0.95
CA GLY A 35 6.21 24.08 0.32
C GLY A 35 6.38 25.43 0.97
N LEU A 36 5.30 25.96 1.54
CA LEU A 36 5.28 27.20 2.31
C LEU A 36 4.61 26.93 3.67
N ILE A 37 5.29 27.33 4.74
CA ILE A 37 4.74 27.36 6.08
C ILE A 37 4.82 28.80 6.59
N TYR A 38 3.69 29.33 7.02
CA TYR A 38 3.62 30.65 7.64
C TYR A 38 2.95 30.53 9.01
N GLU A 39 3.58 31.08 10.03
CA GLU A 39 3.07 31.13 11.39
C GLU A 39 3.06 32.55 11.89
N ALA A 40 1.96 32.96 12.52
CA ALA A 40 1.79 34.28 13.13
C ALA A 40 1.12 34.15 14.49
N ASP A 41 1.75 34.72 15.50
CA ASP A 41 1.16 34.90 16.83
C ASP A 41 0.19 36.07 16.81
N LEU A 42 -1.10 35.77 17.08
CA LEU A 42 -2.19 36.76 17.17
C LEU A 42 -2.50 37.15 18.63
N GLY A 43 -1.66 36.72 19.58
CA GLY A 43 -1.86 36.88 21.01
C GLY A 43 -2.63 35.73 21.63
N SER A 44 -3.95 35.70 21.55
CA SER A 44 -4.79 34.61 22.10
C SER A 44 -4.78 33.33 21.24
N ALA A 45 -4.31 33.41 20.00
CA ALA A 45 -4.23 32.29 19.09
C ALA A 45 -3.02 32.40 18.15
N THR A 46 -2.54 31.28 17.64
CA THR A 46 -1.55 31.19 16.57
C THR A 46 -2.24 30.82 15.26
N LEU A 47 -2.04 31.64 14.23
CA LEU A 47 -2.43 31.33 12.86
C LEU A 47 -1.30 30.56 12.20
N LYS A 48 -1.62 29.37 11.66
CA LYS A 48 -0.68 28.57 10.86
C LYS A 48 -1.28 28.30 9.48
N ILE A 49 -0.52 28.63 8.43
CA ILE A 49 -0.90 28.41 7.04
C ILE A 49 0.15 27.47 6.43
N LEU A 50 -0.32 26.39 5.80
CA LEU A 50 0.51 25.45 5.04
C LEU A 50 0.01 25.43 3.61
N ALA A 51 0.92 25.50 2.65
CA ALA A 51 0.62 25.33 1.24
C ALA A 51 1.68 24.47 0.60
N SER A 52 1.29 23.54 -0.26
CA SER A 52 2.23 22.76 -1.05
C SER A 52 1.74 22.58 -2.48
N SER A 53 2.70 22.45 -3.38
CA SER A 53 2.50 21.99 -4.75
C SER A 53 3.58 20.97 -5.06
N GLN A 54 3.17 19.82 -5.59
CA GLN A 54 4.04 18.74 -5.99
C GLN A 54 3.68 18.32 -7.41
N GLU A 55 4.70 18.11 -8.23
CA GLU A 55 4.59 17.53 -9.57
C GLU A 55 5.53 16.33 -9.66
N ASP A 56 4.99 15.18 -10.02
CA ASP A 56 5.73 13.93 -10.18
C ASP A 56 5.59 13.43 -11.62
N ASP A 57 6.73 13.31 -12.32
CA ASP A 57 6.82 12.66 -13.62
C ASP A 57 7.36 11.24 -13.40
N ILE A 58 6.53 10.25 -13.69
CA ILE A 58 6.77 8.84 -13.40
C ILE A 58 6.81 8.05 -14.71
N TYR A 59 7.91 7.31 -14.90
CA TYR A 59 8.01 6.31 -15.94
C TYR A 59 8.25 4.94 -15.32
N VAL A 60 7.47 3.95 -15.73
CA VAL A 60 7.60 2.56 -15.30
C VAL A 60 7.65 1.65 -16.51
N MET A 61 8.63 0.76 -16.57
CA MET A 61 8.68 -0.35 -17.51
C MET A 61 8.65 -1.64 -16.71
N ARG A 62 7.75 -2.53 -17.06
CA ARG A 62 7.62 -3.85 -16.41
C ARG A 62 7.74 -4.95 -17.43
N ASP A 63 8.39 -6.03 -17.01
CA ASP A 63 8.25 -7.34 -17.63
C ASP A 63 6.85 -7.87 -17.25
N ASN A 64 5.94 -7.90 -18.22
CA ASN A 64 4.53 -8.17 -17.95
C ASN A 64 4.25 -9.66 -17.83
N ASP A 65 4.93 -10.50 -18.63
CA ASP A 65 4.73 -11.95 -18.61
C ASP A 65 5.61 -12.67 -17.58
N ARG A 66 6.65 -11.99 -17.04
CA ARG A 66 7.56 -12.49 -16.00
C ARG A 66 8.28 -13.80 -16.39
N HIS A 67 8.47 -14.02 -17.67
CA HIS A 67 9.11 -15.20 -18.23
C HIS A 67 10.27 -14.83 -19.16
N ASN A 68 11.16 -15.80 -19.43
CA ASN A 68 12.16 -15.65 -20.49
C ASN A 68 11.57 -16.08 -21.83
N PHE A 69 11.90 -15.35 -22.87
CA PHE A 69 11.61 -15.75 -24.25
C PHE A 69 12.09 -17.19 -24.53
N GLY A 70 11.20 -18.03 -25.05
CA GLY A 70 11.45 -19.43 -25.34
C GLY A 70 11.29 -20.38 -24.15
N ASP A 71 10.97 -19.89 -22.96
CA ASP A 71 10.49 -20.75 -21.87
C ASP A 71 9.20 -21.46 -22.29
N VAL A 72 8.90 -22.57 -21.65
CA VAL A 72 7.78 -23.44 -22.05
C VAL A 72 6.63 -23.28 -21.07
N HIS A 73 5.42 -23.10 -21.58
CA HIS A 73 4.22 -23.13 -20.77
C HIS A 73 4.14 -24.44 -20.00
N SER A 74 4.04 -24.38 -18.66
CA SER A 74 4.03 -25.57 -17.82
C SER A 74 2.68 -26.28 -17.82
N GLU A 75 1.58 -25.55 -18.04
CA GLU A 75 0.20 -26.04 -17.91
C GLU A 75 -0.76 -25.34 -18.90
N GLY A 76 -2.01 -25.79 -18.95
CA GLY A 76 -3.07 -25.23 -19.79
C GLY A 76 -3.04 -25.73 -21.24
N PRO A 77 -3.88 -25.14 -22.13
CA PRO A 77 -3.95 -25.56 -23.54
C PRO A 77 -2.68 -25.32 -24.32
N LEU A 78 -1.80 -24.46 -23.84
CA LEU A 78 -0.50 -24.16 -24.44
C LEU A 78 0.64 -24.95 -23.79
N ALA A 79 0.36 -25.87 -22.86
CA ALA A 79 1.37 -26.65 -22.16
C ALA A 79 2.33 -27.33 -23.12
N GLY A 80 3.63 -27.15 -22.90
CA GLY A 80 4.69 -27.67 -23.75
C GLY A 80 5.04 -26.79 -24.95
N LEU A 81 4.31 -25.69 -25.20
CA LEU A 81 4.67 -24.71 -26.23
C LEU A 81 5.57 -23.63 -25.60
N PRO A 82 6.57 -23.12 -26.33
CA PRO A 82 7.40 -22.04 -25.85
C PRO A 82 6.63 -20.70 -25.84
N TYR A 83 7.00 -19.82 -24.91
CA TYR A 83 6.66 -18.41 -25.01
C TYR A 83 7.33 -17.82 -26.25
N ILE A 84 6.53 -17.21 -27.11
CA ILE A 84 6.98 -16.73 -28.41
C ILE A 84 7.09 -15.21 -28.51
N ALA A 85 6.69 -14.53 -27.46
CA ALA A 85 6.71 -13.06 -27.38
C ALA A 85 7.22 -12.63 -26.01
N ALA A 86 8.00 -11.54 -25.97
CA ALA A 86 8.27 -10.79 -24.77
C ALA A 86 7.15 -9.76 -24.56
N GLU A 87 6.64 -9.67 -23.36
CA GLU A 87 5.56 -8.72 -23.01
C GLU A 87 6.11 -7.58 -22.15
N TYR A 88 6.00 -6.36 -22.64
CA TYR A 88 6.42 -5.13 -21.96
C TYR A 88 5.20 -4.29 -21.60
N ARG A 89 5.23 -3.68 -20.43
CA ARG A 89 4.20 -2.73 -20.02
C ARG A 89 4.84 -1.40 -19.61
N PRO A 90 5.05 -0.48 -20.57
CA PRO A 90 5.39 0.89 -20.26
C PRO A 90 4.16 1.63 -19.71
N GLU A 91 4.41 2.43 -18.71
CA GLU A 91 3.43 3.27 -18.04
C GLU A 91 4.08 4.63 -17.78
N THR A 92 3.41 5.70 -18.15
CA THR A 92 3.81 7.07 -17.82
C THR A 92 2.71 7.73 -17.03
N SER A 93 3.08 8.43 -15.97
CA SER A 93 2.11 9.19 -15.19
C SER A 93 2.69 10.56 -14.84
N LEU A 94 1.93 11.61 -15.15
CA LEU A 94 2.15 12.93 -14.58
C LEU A 94 1.14 13.12 -13.45
N VAL A 95 1.63 13.45 -12.27
CA VAL A 95 0.80 13.62 -11.07
C VAL A 95 1.01 15.02 -10.52
N GLU A 96 -0.05 15.80 -10.48
CA GLU A 96 -0.05 17.11 -9.82
C GLU A 96 -0.86 17.04 -8.52
N THR A 97 -0.27 17.56 -7.43
CA THR A 97 -0.95 17.63 -6.14
C THR A 97 -0.77 19.01 -5.53
N LYS A 98 -1.86 19.63 -5.13
CA LYS A 98 -1.87 20.92 -4.44
C LYS A 98 -2.60 20.80 -3.12
N THR A 99 -2.02 21.33 -2.05
CA THR A 99 -2.68 21.37 -0.74
C THR A 99 -2.64 22.78 -0.17
N PHE A 100 -3.69 23.13 0.55
CA PHE A 100 -3.75 24.34 1.31
C PHE A 100 -4.46 24.08 2.64
N GLU A 101 -3.85 24.49 3.73
CA GLU A 101 -4.38 24.29 5.07
C GLU A 101 -4.22 25.56 5.90
N VAL A 102 -5.26 25.90 6.62
CA VAL A 102 -5.26 27.01 7.58
C VAL A 102 -5.71 26.49 8.93
N ASN A 103 -4.89 26.74 9.94
CA ASN A 103 -5.17 26.39 11.33
C ASN A 103 -5.16 27.64 12.20
N LEU A 104 -6.11 27.73 13.09
CA LEU A 104 -6.14 28.68 14.20
C LEU A 104 -6.10 27.88 15.50
N ILE A 105 -5.04 28.04 16.28
CA ILE A 105 -4.71 27.23 17.45
C ILE A 105 -4.71 28.14 18.67
N SER A 106 -5.42 27.79 19.74
CA SER A 106 -5.42 28.57 20.99
C SER A 106 -4.02 28.62 21.62
N ASN A 107 -3.57 29.80 22.01
CA ASN A 107 -2.35 29.98 22.81
C ASN A 107 -2.64 29.91 24.30
N GLU A 108 -3.87 30.23 24.68
CA GLU A 108 -4.37 30.16 26.04
C GLU A 108 -5.75 29.50 26.04
N PRO A 109 -6.07 28.71 27.08
CA PRO A 109 -7.39 28.09 27.19
C PRO A 109 -8.51 29.12 27.22
N LEU A 110 -9.49 28.99 26.34
CA LEU A 110 -10.70 29.77 26.34
C LEU A 110 -11.45 29.57 27.68
N PHE A 111 -11.82 30.66 28.35
CA PHE A 111 -12.36 30.64 29.72
C PHE A 111 -11.48 29.96 30.76
N GLY A 112 -10.18 29.76 30.47
CA GLY A 112 -9.23 29.10 31.34
C GLY A 112 -9.34 27.57 31.38
N VAL A 113 -10.18 26.96 30.52
CA VAL A 113 -10.46 25.49 30.58
C VAL A 113 -10.57 24.79 29.22
N ILE A 114 -10.56 25.51 28.07
CA ILE A 114 -10.75 24.91 26.76
C ILE A 114 -9.59 25.28 25.85
N ASP A 115 -8.75 24.29 25.54
CA ASP A 115 -7.80 24.38 24.44
C ASP A 115 -8.48 23.98 23.15
N TRP A 116 -8.21 24.68 22.03
CA TRP A 116 -8.92 24.42 20.80
C TRP A 116 -8.06 24.64 19.56
N ILE A 117 -8.42 23.93 18.49
CA ILE A 117 -7.96 24.15 17.13
C ILE A 117 -9.18 24.20 16.20
N LEU A 118 -9.17 25.14 15.25
CA LEU A 118 -10.08 25.20 14.13
C LEU A 118 -9.27 25.22 12.85
N GLY A 119 -9.71 24.49 11.85
CA GLY A 119 -8.98 24.41 10.60
C GLY A 119 -9.87 24.24 9.38
N ALA A 120 -9.30 24.59 8.22
CA ALA A 120 -9.84 24.29 6.91
C ALA A 120 -8.73 23.73 6.04
N PHE A 121 -9.08 22.76 5.21
CA PHE A 121 -8.16 22.04 4.33
C PHE A 121 -8.73 21.97 2.93
N TYR A 122 -7.86 22.18 1.94
CA TYR A 122 -8.13 21.99 0.52
C TYR A 122 -7.07 21.07 -0.08
N PHE A 123 -7.49 20.17 -0.93
CA PHE A 123 -6.67 19.23 -1.65
C PHE A 123 -7.17 19.15 -3.09
N ASP A 124 -6.24 19.23 -4.04
CA ASP A 124 -6.47 19.08 -5.47
C ASP A 124 -5.42 18.13 -6.03
N HIS A 125 -5.86 17.10 -6.74
CA HIS A 125 -5.03 16.03 -7.22
C HIS A 125 -5.47 15.61 -8.61
N GLU A 126 -4.57 15.74 -9.56
CA GLU A 126 -4.78 15.41 -10.95
C GLU A 126 -3.74 14.38 -11.39
N ILE A 127 -4.17 13.37 -12.13
CA ILE A 127 -3.29 12.35 -12.71
C ILE A 127 -3.54 12.28 -14.20
N GLU A 128 -2.48 12.33 -14.98
CA GLU A 128 -2.47 11.93 -16.37
C GLU A 128 -1.72 10.61 -16.48
N ASN A 129 -2.43 9.53 -16.78
CA ASN A 129 -1.88 8.17 -16.80
C ASN A 129 -2.06 7.52 -18.16
N HIS A 130 -0.95 7.02 -18.71
CA HIS A 130 -0.92 6.29 -19.97
C HIS A 130 -0.30 4.91 -19.76
N ILE A 131 -1.07 3.86 -20.06
CA ILE A 131 -0.64 2.47 -19.93
C ILE A 131 -0.67 1.81 -21.31
N TYR A 132 0.44 1.15 -21.65
CA TYR A 132 0.56 0.39 -22.88
C TYR A 132 1.06 -1.01 -22.59
N GLU A 133 0.46 -2.00 -23.21
CA GLU A 133 0.96 -3.37 -23.21
C GLU A 133 1.43 -3.72 -24.62
N VAL A 134 2.69 -4.12 -24.74
CA VAL A 134 3.32 -4.40 -26.03
C VAL A 134 3.88 -5.81 -26.01
N LYS A 135 3.52 -6.60 -27.03
CA LYS A 135 4.07 -7.95 -27.26
C LYS A 135 5.08 -7.90 -28.40
N ASP A 136 6.30 -8.30 -28.13
CA ASP A 136 7.36 -8.38 -29.12
C ASP A 136 7.54 -9.83 -29.59
N VAL A 137 6.82 -10.20 -30.65
CA VAL A 137 6.85 -11.57 -31.21
C VAL A 137 8.18 -11.95 -31.87
N ASN A 138 9.06 -11.00 -32.13
CA ASN A 138 10.36 -11.23 -32.77
C ASN A 138 11.55 -11.06 -31.81
N ASN A 139 11.28 -10.80 -30.53
CA ASN A 139 12.32 -10.45 -29.55
C ASN A 139 13.22 -9.28 -30.02
N VAL A 140 12.64 -8.38 -30.81
CA VAL A 140 13.27 -7.12 -31.18
C VAL A 140 13.02 -6.19 -30.02
N LYS A 141 14.07 -5.83 -29.29
CA LYS A 141 13.96 -4.90 -28.17
C LYS A 141 13.40 -3.55 -28.66
N LEU A 142 12.09 -3.42 -28.64
CA LEU A 142 11.38 -2.19 -29.04
C LEU A 142 11.87 -0.99 -28.21
N VAL A 143 12.26 -1.23 -26.97
CA VAL A 143 12.78 -0.21 -26.05
C VAL A 143 14.05 0.46 -26.58
N ASP A 144 14.94 -0.28 -27.26
CA ASP A 144 16.17 0.29 -27.83
C ASP A 144 15.89 1.22 -29.03
N GLN A 145 14.68 1.19 -29.58
CA GLN A 145 14.27 2.03 -30.73
C GLN A 145 13.49 3.29 -30.33
N MET A 146 13.13 3.45 -29.05
CA MET A 146 12.13 4.43 -28.64
C MET A 146 12.68 5.64 -27.89
N ASP A 147 13.99 5.89 -27.84
CA ASP A 147 14.63 7.08 -27.23
C ASP A 147 13.99 7.53 -25.88
N GLY A 148 13.45 6.57 -25.09
CA GLY A 148 12.80 6.84 -23.82
C GLY A 148 11.45 7.57 -23.90
N LYS A 149 10.90 7.80 -25.10
CA LYS A 149 9.56 8.35 -25.28
C LYS A 149 8.74 7.41 -26.12
N PHE A 150 7.77 6.75 -25.46
CA PHE A 150 6.77 5.98 -26.16
C PHE A 150 5.85 6.93 -26.94
N THR A 151 6.02 7.03 -28.25
CA THR A 151 4.98 7.57 -29.11
C THR A 151 4.09 6.41 -29.52
N PRO A 152 2.82 6.39 -29.10
CA PRO A 152 1.89 5.36 -29.52
C PRO A 152 1.92 5.24 -31.05
N TYR A 153 1.91 4.04 -31.56
CA TYR A 153 1.78 3.75 -33.00
C TYR A 153 0.44 4.23 -33.60
N THR A 154 -0.32 5.04 -32.88
CA THR A 154 -1.56 5.69 -33.32
C THR A 154 -1.40 6.56 -34.56
N HIS A 155 -0.18 6.75 -35.08
CA HIS A 155 0.11 7.58 -36.24
C HIS A 155 0.28 6.80 -37.53
N ASP A 156 0.13 5.46 -37.55
CA ASP A 156 0.01 4.75 -38.82
C ASP A 156 -1.42 4.95 -39.37
N PRO A 157 -1.59 5.68 -40.50
CA PRO A 157 -2.91 5.95 -41.06
C PRO A 157 -3.66 4.68 -41.48
N ILE A 158 -2.98 3.54 -41.60
CA ILE A 158 -3.62 2.25 -41.92
C ILE A 158 -4.24 1.64 -40.66
N CYS A 159 -3.60 1.79 -39.48
CA CYS A 159 -4.09 1.27 -38.21
C CYS A 159 -5.19 2.17 -37.63
N ALA A 160 -5.12 3.48 -37.83
CA ALA A 160 -6.14 4.44 -37.40
C ALA A 160 -7.50 4.27 -38.09
N THR A 161 -7.52 3.59 -39.24
CA THR A 161 -8.75 3.39 -40.04
C THR A 161 -9.33 1.98 -39.97
N ASN A 162 -8.64 1.03 -39.31
CA ASN A 162 -9.09 -0.36 -39.21
C ASN A 162 -9.23 -0.80 -37.75
N PRO A 163 -10.46 -0.90 -37.20
CA PRO A 163 -10.68 -1.35 -35.81
C PRO A 163 -10.28 -2.82 -35.53
N PHE A 164 -9.91 -3.58 -36.55
CA PHE A 164 -9.34 -4.93 -36.40
C PHE A 164 -7.81 -4.92 -36.46
N ALA A 165 -7.23 -4.00 -35.74
CA ALA A 165 -5.81 -3.66 -35.73
C ALA A 165 -4.82 -4.79 -35.39
N GLY A 166 -5.24 -5.93 -34.87
CA GLY A 166 -4.38 -7.11 -34.69
C GLY A 166 -3.61 -7.54 -35.95
N ILE A 167 -4.09 -7.17 -37.14
CA ILE A 167 -3.42 -7.43 -38.42
C ILE A 167 -2.31 -6.39 -38.70
N CYS A 168 -2.46 -5.16 -38.24
CA CYS A 168 -1.46 -4.11 -38.46
C CYS A 168 -0.16 -4.36 -37.69
N PHE A 169 -0.22 -4.98 -36.53
CA PHE A 169 0.94 -5.20 -35.67
C PHE A 169 1.75 -6.43 -36.04
N ALA A 170 1.11 -7.48 -36.53
CA ALA A 170 1.78 -8.66 -37.06
C ALA A 170 2.74 -8.35 -38.23
N ALA A 171 2.49 -7.26 -38.96
CA ALA A 171 3.35 -6.82 -40.08
C ALA A 171 4.70 -6.23 -39.62
N PHE A 172 4.79 -5.76 -38.35
CA PHE A 172 5.99 -5.13 -37.81
C PHE A 172 6.65 -6.00 -36.71
N GLY A 173 6.07 -7.16 -36.39
CA GLY A 173 6.62 -8.09 -35.39
C GLY A 173 6.37 -7.68 -33.95
N ALA A 174 5.51 -6.71 -33.70
CA ALA A 174 5.05 -6.32 -32.37
C ALA A 174 3.52 -6.26 -32.34
N GLU A 175 2.92 -6.76 -31.29
CA GLU A 175 1.50 -6.65 -31.03
C GLU A 175 1.27 -5.72 -29.85
N LEU A 176 0.37 -4.75 -30.01
CA LEU A 176 -0.12 -3.93 -28.93
C LEU A 176 -1.32 -4.66 -28.29
N GLY A 177 -1.13 -5.14 -27.06
CA GLY A 177 -2.15 -5.93 -26.37
C GLY A 177 -3.23 -5.05 -25.74
N PHE A 178 -2.82 -3.99 -25.07
CA PHE A 178 -3.72 -3.11 -24.32
C PHE A 178 -3.22 -1.67 -24.33
N VAL A 179 -4.14 -0.72 -24.43
CA VAL A 179 -3.88 0.72 -24.30
C VAL A 179 -4.98 1.32 -23.44
N SER A 180 -4.58 2.05 -22.41
CA SER A 180 -5.48 2.79 -21.54
C SER A 180 -4.89 4.15 -21.22
N ASP A 181 -5.68 5.19 -21.44
CA ASP A 181 -5.42 6.53 -20.97
C ASP A 181 -6.48 6.85 -19.91
N ALA A 182 -6.04 7.35 -18.77
CA ALA A 182 -6.91 7.70 -17.67
C ALA A 182 -6.49 9.03 -17.04
N PHE A 183 -7.47 9.89 -16.78
CA PHE A 183 -7.29 11.23 -16.24
C PHE A 183 -8.13 11.38 -14.95
N PRO A 184 -7.78 10.67 -13.87
CA PRO A 184 -8.48 10.83 -12.60
C PRO A 184 -8.12 12.15 -11.95
N THR A 185 -9.13 12.84 -11.46
CA THR A 185 -9.02 14.05 -10.65
C THR A 185 -9.75 13.87 -9.33
N ARG A 186 -9.25 14.48 -8.28
CA ARG A 186 -9.90 14.51 -6.98
C ARG A 186 -9.73 15.86 -6.34
N GLU A 187 -10.83 16.51 -6.00
CA GLU A 187 -10.86 17.71 -5.21
C GLU A 187 -11.52 17.41 -3.85
N SER A 188 -10.87 17.81 -2.76
CA SER A 188 -11.40 17.61 -1.42
C SER A 188 -11.31 18.87 -0.59
N GLN A 189 -12.42 19.23 0.04
CA GLN A 189 -12.52 20.38 0.94
C GLN A 189 -13.01 19.93 2.29
N SER A 190 -12.44 20.46 3.36
CA SER A 190 -12.92 20.14 4.69
C SER A 190 -12.75 21.28 5.68
N ILE A 191 -13.66 21.29 6.63
CA ILE A 191 -13.56 22.09 7.84
C ILE A 191 -13.49 21.15 9.05
N TYR A 192 -12.72 21.51 10.03
CA TYR A 192 -12.57 20.69 11.23
C TYR A 192 -12.29 21.54 12.46
N GLY A 193 -12.52 20.92 13.61
CA GLY A 193 -12.15 21.50 14.88
C GLY A 193 -12.01 20.44 15.95
N GLN A 194 -11.19 20.73 16.94
CA GLN A 194 -11.03 19.93 18.15
C GLN A 194 -10.99 20.85 19.37
N ALA A 195 -11.60 20.41 20.44
CA ALA A 195 -11.54 21.06 21.74
C ALA A 195 -11.10 20.05 22.82
N THR A 196 -10.20 20.47 23.67
CA THR A 196 -9.81 19.75 24.87
C THR A 196 -10.34 20.53 26.07
N PHE A 197 -11.31 19.94 26.76
CA PHE A 197 -11.93 20.49 27.97
C PHE A 197 -11.16 19.97 29.19
N ASN A 198 -10.46 20.84 29.89
CA ASN A 198 -9.81 20.56 31.17
C ASN A 198 -10.88 20.56 32.28
N ILE A 199 -11.48 19.37 32.54
CA ILE A 199 -12.60 19.21 33.50
C ILE A 199 -12.11 19.37 34.94
N SER A 200 -10.92 18.84 35.23
CA SER A 200 -10.20 19.00 36.48
C SER A 200 -8.69 19.01 36.20
N ASP A 201 -7.88 19.13 37.23
CA ASP A 201 -6.43 19.07 37.09
C ASP A 201 -5.97 17.72 36.51
N ASP A 202 -6.73 16.63 36.76
CA ASP A 202 -6.38 15.27 36.36
C ASP A 202 -7.24 14.73 35.19
N THR A 203 -8.29 15.44 34.75
CA THR A 203 -9.26 14.91 33.79
C THR A 203 -9.45 15.83 32.61
N ARG A 204 -9.30 15.31 31.41
CA ARG A 204 -9.52 16.01 30.14
C ARG A 204 -10.54 15.26 29.28
N LEU A 205 -11.43 15.98 28.64
CA LEU A 205 -12.31 15.49 27.58
C LEU A 205 -11.90 16.12 26.26
N VAL A 206 -11.51 15.28 25.32
CA VAL A 206 -11.17 15.70 23.96
C VAL A 206 -12.34 15.40 23.05
N SER A 207 -12.79 16.39 22.27
CA SER A 207 -13.82 16.21 21.24
C SER A 207 -13.40 16.90 19.96
N GLY A 208 -13.45 16.20 18.86
CA GLY A 208 -13.13 16.71 17.54
C GLY A 208 -14.12 16.26 16.48
N PHE A 209 -14.27 17.07 15.45
CA PHE A 209 -15.06 16.73 14.26
C PHE A 209 -14.38 17.24 12.99
N ARG A 210 -14.70 16.60 11.87
CA ARG A 210 -14.33 17.03 10.52
C ARG A 210 -15.50 16.75 9.58
N TYR A 211 -15.86 17.75 8.79
CA TYR A 211 -16.75 17.60 7.65
C TYR A 211 -15.93 17.72 6.37
N THR A 212 -16.11 16.79 5.47
CA THR A 212 -15.36 16.71 4.21
C THR A 212 -16.36 16.57 3.06
N GLU A 213 -16.17 17.39 2.04
CA GLU A 213 -16.74 17.24 0.71
C GLU A 213 -15.61 16.79 -0.22
N ASP A 214 -15.85 15.76 -1.02
CA ASP A 214 -14.87 15.15 -1.91
C ASP A 214 -15.53 14.89 -3.25
N THR A 215 -14.96 15.42 -4.31
CA THR A 215 -15.42 15.22 -5.68
C THR A 215 -14.35 14.44 -6.44
N PHE A 216 -14.75 13.36 -7.07
CA PHE A 216 -13.91 12.54 -7.92
C PHE A 216 -14.44 12.53 -9.34
N SER A 217 -13.54 12.66 -10.32
CA SER A 217 -13.85 12.50 -11.74
C SER A 217 -12.73 11.72 -12.42
N SER A 218 -13.08 10.91 -13.40
CA SER A 218 -12.08 10.25 -14.23
C SER A 218 -12.59 10.09 -15.65
N ASP A 219 -11.89 10.68 -16.62
CA ASP A 219 -12.05 10.41 -18.03
C ASP A 219 -11.12 9.24 -18.41
N VAL A 220 -11.70 8.17 -18.95
CA VAL A 220 -10.96 6.95 -19.28
C VAL A 220 -11.20 6.60 -20.73
N THR A 221 -10.12 6.36 -21.46
CA THR A 221 -10.15 5.91 -22.84
C THR A 221 -9.35 4.62 -22.99
N ASN A 222 -10.02 3.56 -23.38
CA ASN A 222 -9.43 2.24 -23.55
C ASN A 222 -9.46 1.79 -25.02
N PHE A 223 -8.63 0.78 -25.33
CA PHE A 223 -8.62 0.12 -26.63
C PHE A 223 -8.53 1.09 -27.81
N PHE A 224 -7.52 1.98 -27.78
CA PHE A 224 -7.26 2.95 -28.86
C PHE A 224 -8.41 3.93 -29.13
N GLY A 225 -9.11 4.35 -28.08
CA GLY A 225 -10.24 5.27 -28.23
C GLY A 225 -11.56 4.62 -28.67
N LEU A 226 -11.62 3.29 -28.70
CA LEU A 226 -12.86 2.57 -29.02
C LEU A 226 -13.87 2.58 -27.88
N GLN A 227 -13.39 2.79 -26.66
CA GLN A 227 -14.21 2.92 -25.46
C GLN A 227 -13.77 4.14 -24.68
N SER A 228 -14.68 5.06 -24.46
CA SER A 228 -14.46 6.26 -23.67
C SER A 228 -15.64 6.45 -22.73
N TYR A 229 -15.37 6.74 -21.48
CA TYR A 229 -16.40 6.98 -20.47
C TYR A 229 -15.88 7.94 -19.40
N LEU A 230 -16.81 8.72 -18.87
CA LEU A 230 -16.60 9.60 -17.73
C LEU A 230 -17.23 8.97 -16.50
N ILE A 231 -16.48 8.91 -15.43
CA ILE A 231 -16.94 8.49 -14.11
C ILE A 231 -16.84 9.68 -13.17
N GLU A 232 -17.92 9.98 -12.48
CA GLU A 232 -17.98 11.05 -11.49
C GLU A 232 -18.62 10.51 -10.21
N ASP A 233 -18.14 10.98 -9.07
CA ASP A 233 -18.68 10.65 -7.76
C ASP A 233 -18.46 11.82 -6.78
N ASP A 234 -19.49 12.13 -6.00
CA ASP A 234 -19.46 13.14 -4.95
C ASP A 234 -19.69 12.47 -3.61
N LEU A 235 -18.86 12.81 -2.64
CA LEU A 235 -18.90 12.22 -1.31
C LEU A 235 -18.94 13.32 -0.24
N GLU A 236 -19.87 13.19 0.68
CA GLU A 236 -19.90 13.97 1.92
C GLU A 236 -19.70 13.05 3.12
N LYS A 237 -18.76 13.37 3.98
CA LYS A 237 -18.49 12.59 5.20
C LYS A 237 -18.26 13.48 6.41
N THR A 238 -18.87 13.07 7.50
CA THR A 238 -18.57 13.62 8.82
C THR A 238 -17.84 12.55 9.64
N THR A 239 -16.68 12.91 10.14
CA THR A 239 -15.86 12.09 11.03
C THR A 239 -15.62 12.83 12.34
N GLY A 240 -15.15 12.11 13.36
CA GLY A 240 -14.90 12.74 14.63
C GLY A 240 -14.23 11.82 15.64
N ARG A 241 -13.86 12.43 16.77
CA ARG A 241 -13.23 11.74 17.88
C ARG A 241 -13.79 12.26 19.20
N VAL A 242 -13.99 11.35 20.14
CA VAL A 242 -14.20 11.67 21.56
C VAL A 242 -13.24 10.84 22.38
N ALA A 243 -12.52 11.47 23.31
CA ALA A 243 -11.65 10.75 24.24
C ALA A 243 -11.77 11.38 25.64
N ILE A 244 -11.71 10.52 26.65
CA ILE A 244 -11.49 10.91 28.04
C ILE A 244 -10.10 10.47 28.45
N GLU A 245 -9.35 11.40 29.02
CA GLU A 245 -7.99 11.18 29.52
C GLU A 245 -8.01 11.45 31.03
N TYR A 246 -7.33 10.59 31.78
CA TYR A 246 -7.26 10.67 33.24
C TYR A 246 -5.82 10.42 33.72
N ASP A 247 -5.26 11.42 34.39
CA ASP A 247 -3.97 11.29 35.06
C ASP A 247 -4.20 10.62 36.42
N ILE A 248 -3.74 9.37 36.55
CA ILE A 248 -3.85 8.58 37.79
C ILE A 248 -2.91 9.15 38.87
N ASP A 249 -1.74 9.56 38.43
CA ASP A 249 -0.71 10.28 39.18
C ASP A 249 0.17 11.07 38.19
N ASP A 250 1.23 11.73 38.71
CA ASP A 250 2.14 12.58 37.93
C ASP A 250 2.89 11.80 36.81
N ASP A 251 3.03 10.48 36.94
CA ASP A 251 3.78 9.62 36.05
C ASP A 251 2.88 8.70 35.20
N THR A 252 1.58 8.64 35.46
CA THR A 252 0.68 7.65 34.87
C THR A 252 -0.61 8.26 34.34
N MET A 253 -0.89 8.10 33.05
CA MET A 253 -2.12 8.52 32.37
C MET A 253 -2.82 7.34 31.72
N THR A 254 -4.14 7.28 31.81
CA THR A 254 -5.00 6.36 31.06
C THR A 254 -5.99 7.12 30.19
N TYR A 255 -6.44 6.50 29.12
CA TYR A 255 -7.45 7.08 28.25
C TYR A 255 -8.39 6.03 27.69
N LEU A 256 -9.58 6.50 27.30
CA LEU A 256 -10.54 5.77 26.48
C LEU A 256 -10.95 6.67 25.32
N SER A 257 -10.88 6.16 24.10
CA SER A 257 -11.27 6.93 22.91
C SER A 257 -12.19 6.16 21.97
N PHE A 258 -13.03 6.93 21.29
CA PHE A 258 -13.78 6.52 20.11
C PHE A 258 -13.43 7.46 18.97
N THR A 259 -13.09 6.90 17.81
CA THR A 259 -12.77 7.67 16.61
C THR A 259 -13.49 7.06 15.41
N LYS A 260 -14.18 7.90 14.64
CA LYS A 260 -14.73 7.53 13.34
C LYS A 260 -13.87 8.12 12.24
N GLY A 261 -13.43 7.26 11.30
CA GLY A 261 -12.63 7.65 10.15
C GLY A 261 -13.24 7.14 8.85
N PHE A 262 -12.70 7.58 7.71
CA PHE A 262 -13.05 7.02 6.42
C PHE A 262 -11.88 7.08 5.44
N LYS A 263 -11.93 6.21 4.43
CA LYS A 263 -11.13 6.23 3.23
C LYS A 263 -12.09 6.42 2.04
N PRO A 264 -11.90 7.43 1.18
CA PRO A 264 -12.86 7.70 0.11
C PRO A 264 -12.95 6.53 -0.87
N GLY A 265 -14.10 6.42 -1.52
CA GLY A 265 -14.32 5.60 -2.69
C GLY A 265 -13.56 6.12 -3.90
N GLY A 266 -13.79 5.49 -5.03
CA GLY A 266 -13.15 5.88 -6.27
C GLY A 266 -13.62 5.03 -7.44
N SER A 267 -12.95 5.15 -8.57
CA SER A 267 -13.27 4.39 -9.76
C SER A 267 -12.27 3.28 -10.03
N ASN A 268 -12.79 2.20 -10.62
CA ASN A 268 -11.99 1.14 -11.18
C ASN A 268 -11.67 1.51 -12.64
N LEU A 269 -10.48 2.06 -12.86
CA LEU A 269 -10.03 2.60 -14.14
C LEU A 269 -9.78 1.52 -15.21
N THR A 270 -9.67 0.27 -14.81
CA THR A 270 -9.43 -0.84 -15.72
C THR A 270 -10.73 -1.39 -16.26
N PHE A 271 -10.93 -1.28 -17.58
CA PHE A 271 -12.00 -1.86 -18.36
C PHE A 271 -13.39 -1.21 -18.21
N GLY A 272 -13.59 -0.10 -18.95
CA GLY A 272 -14.91 0.47 -19.15
C GLY A 272 -15.78 -0.42 -20.02
N TYR A 273 -16.61 -1.23 -19.42
CA TYR A 273 -17.81 -1.70 -20.10
C TYR A 273 -19.00 -0.88 -19.63
N PRO A 274 -19.91 -0.48 -20.52
CA PRO A 274 -21.17 0.11 -20.09
C PRO A 274 -21.84 -0.83 -19.09
N VAL A 275 -22.39 -0.25 -18.06
CA VAL A 275 -23.07 -0.95 -16.93
C VAL A 275 -24.31 -1.73 -17.41
N ASP A 276 -24.63 -1.70 -18.69
CA ASP A 276 -25.78 -2.38 -19.28
C ASP A 276 -25.46 -3.86 -19.53
N ASN A 277 -25.67 -4.64 -18.48
CA ASN A 277 -25.38 -6.09 -18.45
C ASN A 277 -26.23 -6.91 -19.44
N GLU A 278 -27.32 -6.36 -19.99
CA GLU A 278 -28.23 -7.12 -20.84
C GLU A 278 -27.70 -7.36 -22.26
N GLN A 279 -26.77 -6.53 -22.73
CA GLN A 279 -26.35 -6.58 -24.13
C GLN A 279 -25.12 -7.45 -24.41
N ASN A 280 -24.28 -7.74 -23.45
CA ASN A 280 -22.97 -8.31 -23.75
C ASN A 280 -22.73 -9.78 -23.38
N PHE A 281 -23.51 -10.40 -22.50
CA PHE A 281 -23.17 -11.73 -21.98
C PHE A 281 -24.31 -12.77 -21.90
N GLY A 282 -25.43 -12.61 -22.63
CA GLY A 282 -26.48 -13.61 -22.70
C GLY A 282 -27.46 -13.58 -21.53
N ALA A 283 -28.43 -14.50 -21.52
CA ALA A 283 -29.66 -14.46 -20.75
C ALA A 283 -29.54 -14.74 -19.24
N ASN A 284 -28.33 -14.74 -18.67
CA ASN A 284 -28.14 -14.99 -17.24
C ASN A 284 -26.96 -14.17 -16.69
N PRO A 285 -27.13 -12.85 -16.46
CA PRO A 285 -26.07 -12.04 -15.89
C PRO A 285 -25.83 -12.47 -14.44
N ALA A 286 -24.62 -12.93 -14.15
CA ALA A 286 -24.19 -13.08 -12.77
C ALA A 286 -24.06 -11.71 -12.11
N PRO A 287 -24.24 -11.62 -10.80
CA PRO A 287 -23.96 -10.39 -10.06
C PRO A 287 -22.52 -9.95 -10.30
N GLN A 288 -22.33 -8.68 -10.65
CA GLN A 288 -20.99 -8.11 -10.80
C GLN A 288 -20.23 -8.18 -9.48
N LEU A 289 -18.95 -8.52 -9.53
CA LEU A 289 -18.04 -8.48 -8.38
C LEU A 289 -17.26 -7.18 -8.31
N VAL A 290 -16.97 -6.58 -9.49
CA VAL A 290 -16.23 -5.32 -9.58
C VAL A 290 -17.10 -4.30 -10.31
N PHE A 291 -17.41 -3.21 -9.64
CA PHE A 291 -18.21 -2.12 -10.17
C PHE A 291 -17.30 -1.00 -10.70
N PRO A 292 -17.80 -0.15 -11.62
CA PRO A 292 -17.05 1.04 -12.05
C PRO A 292 -16.64 1.95 -10.89
N LEU A 293 -17.53 2.12 -9.90
CA LEU A 293 -17.26 2.81 -8.65
C LEU A 293 -17.20 1.81 -7.50
N PHE A 294 -16.31 2.05 -6.57
CA PHE A 294 -16.26 1.36 -5.28
C PHE A 294 -16.54 2.34 -4.14
N GLU A 295 -17.23 1.84 -3.13
CA GLU A 295 -17.70 2.62 -1.99
C GLU A 295 -16.57 3.10 -1.09
N SER A 296 -16.83 4.17 -0.33
CA SER A 296 -15.95 4.59 0.74
C SER A 296 -15.94 3.57 1.88
N GLU A 297 -14.73 3.23 2.33
CA GLU A 297 -14.50 2.43 3.53
C GLU A 297 -14.63 3.31 4.78
N THR A 298 -15.29 2.86 5.82
CA THR A 298 -15.37 3.55 7.10
C THR A 298 -14.88 2.69 8.23
N ILE A 299 -14.34 3.33 9.26
CA ILE A 299 -13.84 2.69 10.47
C ILE A 299 -14.45 3.34 11.71
N ASP A 300 -14.94 2.51 12.61
CA ASP A 300 -15.27 2.87 13.98
C ASP A 300 -14.22 2.24 14.90
N ALA A 301 -13.38 3.07 15.52
CA ALA A 301 -12.23 2.66 16.32
C ALA A 301 -12.46 2.97 17.80
N TYR A 302 -12.35 1.94 18.64
CA TYR A 302 -12.41 2.01 20.09
C TYR A 302 -11.04 1.64 20.64
N GLU A 303 -10.50 2.45 21.55
CA GLU A 303 -9.19 2.21 22.11
C GLU A 303 -9.17 2.60 23.60
N ILE A 304 -8.52 1.76 24.42
CA ILE A 304 -8.14 2.06 25.80
C ILE A 304 -6.63 1.94 25.91
N GLY A 305 -6.00 2.90 26.58
CA GLY A 305 -4.56 2.91 26.72
C GLY A 305 -4.08 3.38 28.08
N LEU A 306 -2.86 2.98 28.38
CA LEU A 306 -2.10 3.37 29.55
C LEU A 306 -0.72 3.87 29.11
N LYS A 307 -0.31 5.03 29.61
CA LYS A 307 1.04 5.58 29.45
C LYS A 307 1.61 5.84 30.85
N THR A 308 2.78 5.28 31.14
CA THR A 308 3.37 5.40 32.46
C THR A 308 4.89 5.44 32.43
N ASP A 309 5.47 6.26 33.29
CA ASP A 309 6.89 6.30 33.54
C ASP A 309 7.17 5.54 34.86
N LEU A 310 7.96 4.47 34.79
CA LEU A 310 8.25 3.55 35.88
C LEU A 310 9.71 3.68 36.33
N PHE A 311 9.99 3.27 37.57
CA PHE A 311 11.35 3.20 38.13
C PHE A 311 12.10 4.55 38.10
N GLU A 312 11.47 5.62 38.62
CA GLU A 312 12.02 6.97 38.59
C GLU A 312 12.27 7.46 37.12
N SER A 313 11.27 7.27 36.25
CA SER A 313 11.29 7.61 34.81
C SER A 313 12.39 6.90 33.99
N ARG A 314 12.91 5.76 34.52
CA ARG A 314 13.90 4.96 33.79
C ARG A 314 13.27 4.06 32.72
N VAL A 315 12.00 3.73 32.84
CA VAL A 315 11.27 2.90 31.89
C VAL A 315 9.95 3.60 31.57
N ARG A 316 9.73 3.92 30.29
CA ARG A 316 8.44 4.36 29.77
C ARG A 316 7.71 3.18 29.18
N ALA A 317 6.46 3.00 29.57
CA ALA A 317 5.57 1.97 29.05
C ALA A 317 4.32 2.62 28.45
N ASN A 318 4.05 2.30 27.19
CA ASN A 318 2.80 2.61 26.49
C ASN A 318 2.11 1.29 26.15
N ILE A 319 0.88 1.11 26.59
CA ILE A 319 0.11 -0.10 26.36
C ILE A 319 -1.26 0.33 25.86
N SER A 320 -1.72 -0.22 24.74
CA SER A 320 -3.06 0.02 24.23
C SER A 320 -3.73 -1.27 23.80
N ALA A 321 -5.04 -1.35 24.03
CA ALA A 321 -5.91 -2.37 23.47
C ALA A 321 -6.98 -1.68 22.62
N PHE A 322 -7.25 -2.24 21.47
CA PHE A 322 -8.15 -1.62 20.50
C PHE A 322 -9.11 -2.66 19.88
N PHE A 323 -10.24 -2.12 19.43
CA PHE A 323 -11.22 -2.83 18.62
C PHE A 323 -11.69 -1.91 17.50
N TYR A 324 -11.55 -2.35 16.25
CA TYR A 324 -11.93 -1.62 15.06
C TYR A 324 -13.00 -2.39 14.29
N LYS A 325 -14.06 -1.68 13.91
CA LYS A 325 -15.08 -2.17 13.01
C LYS A 325 -14.97 -1.43 11.69
N TYR A 326 -14.78 -2.18 10.61
CA TYR A 326 -14.76 -1.65 9.25
C TYR A 326 -16.09 -1.93 8.56
N GLU A 327 -16.58 -0.93 7.83
CA GLU A 327 -17.68 -1.06 6.88
C GLU A 327 -17.15 -0.76 5.48
N ASN A 328 -17.54 -1.57 4.49
CA ASN A 328 -17.11 -1.46 3.10
C ASN A 328 -15.58 -1.51 2.92
N LEU A 329 -14.90 -2.43 3.61
CA LEU A 329 -13.45 -2.61 3.50
C LEU A 329 -13.05 -2.78 2.02
N GLN A 330 -12.18 -1.92 1.53
CA GLN A 330 -11.70 -1.95 0.15
C GLN A 330 -10.63 -3.03 -0.03
N PHE A 331 -10.84 -3.93 -0.99
CA PHE A 331 -9.87 -4.97 -1.32
C PHE A 331 -9.77 -5.18 -2.81
N GLN A 332 -8.63 -5.67 -3.27
CA GLN A 332 -8.42 -5.99 -4.67
C GLN A 332 -9.17 -7.28 -5.04
N SER A 333 -10.01 -7.19 -6.05
CA SER A 333 -10.84 -8.27 -6.55
C SER A 333 -10.75 -8.37 -8.08
N THR A 334 -11.15 -9.49 -8.61
CA THR A 334 -11.24 -9.73 -10.05
C THR A 334 -12.55 -10.40 -10.39
N ASP A 335 -13.22 -9.91 -11.43
CA ASP A 335 -14.33 -10.59 -12.05
C ASP A 335 -13.85 -11.25 -13.35
N PRO A 336 -13.64 -12.57 -13.36
CA PRO A 336 -13.06 -13.28 -14.50
C PRO A 336 -14.02 -13.40 -15.67
N ASP A 337 -15.34 -13.23 -15.46
CA ASP A 337 -16.32 -13.38 -16.53
C ASP A 337 -16.30 -12.21 -17.50
N ILE A 338 -15.92 -11.06 -16.99
CA ILE A 338 -15.80 -9.84 -17.76
C ILE A 338 -14.37 -9.31 -17.80
N TYR A 339 -13.40 -10.07 -17.27
CA TYR A 339 -11.99 -9.68 -17.16
C TYR A 339 -11.81 -8.30 -16.51
N ARG A 340 -12.57 -8.04 -15.46
CA ARG A 340 -12.44 -6.81 -14.68
C ARG A 340 -11.70 -7.10 -13.39
N GLY A 341 -10.56 -6.48 -13.22
CA GLY A 341 -9.91 -6.35 -11.93
C GLY A 341 -10.09 -4.95 -11.39
N GLY A 342 -10.05 -4.82 -10.08
CA GLY A 342 -10.16 -3.54 -9.42
C GLY A 342 -10.40 -3.69 -7.94
N VAL A 343 -10.97 -2.67 -7.34
CA VAL A 343 -11.34 -2.63 -5.93
C VAL A 343 -12.82 -2.99 -5.80
N ALA A 344 -13.11 -3.87 -4.86
CA ALA A 344 -14.46 -4.18 -4.39
C ALA A 344 -14.53 -3.91 -2.88
N ASN A 345 -15.73 -3.95 -2.32
CA ASN A 345 -15.96 -3.66 -0.92
C ASN A 345 -16.45 -4.90 -0.17
N ILE A 346 -15.79 -5.28 0.92
CA ILE A 346 -16.30 -6.25 1.88
C ILE A 346 -17.20 -5.51 2.86
N PRO A 347 -18.48 -5.92 3.03
CA PRO A 347 -19.43 -5.13 3.81
C PRO A 347 -19.03 -4.88 5.25
N GLU A 348 -18.56 -5.92 5.97
CA GLU A 348 -18.13 -5.78 7.37
C GLU A 348 -16.92 -6.64 7.67
N SER A 349 -15.96 -6.08 8.41
CA SER A 349 -14.82 -6.78 8.99
C SER A 349 -14.44 -6.15 10.32
N GLU A 350 -13.76 -6.92 11.16
CA GLU A 350 -13.35 -6.51 12.49
C GLU A 350 -11.85 -6.77 12.70
N MET A 351 -11.26 -5.95 13.55
CA MET A 351 -9.88 -6.06 13.97
C MET A 351 -9.78 -5.73 15.46
N SER A 352 -9.11 -6.57 16.23
CA SER A 352 -8.79 -6.30 17.63
C SER A 352 -7.33 -6.58 17.91
N GLY A 353 -6.77 -5.87 18.90
CA GLY A 353 -5.36 -6.05 19.19
C GLY A 353 -4.90 -5.44 20.49
N LEU A 354 -3.66 -5.77 20.81
CA LEU A 354 -2.89 -5.24 21.95
C LEU A 354 -1.52 -4.78 21.44
N GLU A 355 -1.16 -3.56 21.77
CA GLU A 355 0.18 -3.02 21.50
C GLU A 355 0.88 -2.70 22.82
N VAL A 356 2.17 -3.04 22.89
CA VAL A 356 3.04 -2.76 24.02
C VAL A 356 4.32 -2.15 23.52
N GLU A 357 4.64 -0.96 24.02
CA GLU A 357 5.93 -0.30 23.80
C GLU A 357 6.60 -0.03 25.13
N LEU A 358 7.84 -0.52 25.29
CA LEU A 358 8.68 -0.27 26.45
C LEU A 358 10.00 0.36 26.00
N LEU A 359 10.31 1.53 26.52
CA LEU A 359 11.59 2.21 26.32
C LEU A 359 12.28 2.33 27.68
N GLY A 360 13.53 1.90 27.80
CA GLY A 360 14.14 1.89 29.11
C GLY A 360 15.65 2.03 29.16
N ILE A 361 16.11 2.56 30.29
CA ILE A 361 17.53 2.70 30.65
C ILE A 361 17.85 1.66 31.72
N LEU A 362 18.56 0.59 31.34
CA LEU A 362 18.97 -0.48 32.27
C LEU A 362 20.15 -0.05 33.12
N THR A 363 21.15 0.59 32.51
CA THR A 363 22.30 1.18 33.20
C THR A 363 22.62 2.54 32.57
N ASN A 364 23.60 3.27 33.11
CA ASN A 364 24.03 4.54 32.49
C ASN A 364 24.58 4.39 31.04
N GLU A 365 24.89 3.15 30.66
CA GLU A 365 25.51 2.82 29.39
C GLU A 365 24.62 1.92 28.50
N LEU A 366 23.54 1.35 29.05
CA LEU A 366 22.70 0.38 28.35
C LEU A 366 21.24 0.77 28.41
N SER A 367 20.64 0.93 27.22
CA SER A 367 19.22 1.15 27.02
C SER A 367 18.60 0.07 26.15
N PHE A 368 17.28 -0.05 26.21
CA PHE A 368 16.51 -0.98 25.38
C PHE A 368 15.24 -0.32 24.87
N ASP A 369 14.76 -0.83 23.75
CA ASP A 369 13.40 -0.65 23.25
C ASP A 369 12.77 -2.00 22.93
N LEU A 370 11.50 -2.16 23.30
CA LEU A 370 10.69 -3.34 23.00
C LEU A 370 9.33 -2.90 22.48
N ARG A 371 8.93 -3.41 21.31
CA ARG A 371 7.63 -3.21 20.74
C ARG A 371 7.02 -4.55 20.41
N LEU A 372 5.80 -4.78 20.88
CA LEU A 372 5.03 -5.99 20.65
C LEU A 372 3.66 -5.59 20.10
N SER A 373 3.18 -6.31 19.11
CA SER A 373 1.83 -6.16 18.56
C SER A 373 1.19 -7.54 18.44
N PHE A 374 0.00 -7.68 18.99
CA PHE A 374 -0.88 -8.83 18.86
C PHE A 374 -2.14 -8.38 18.12
N LEU A 375 -2.51 -9.08 17.07
CA LEU A 375 -3.58 -8.67 16.18
C LEU A 375 -4.45 -9.88 15.82
N GLU A 376 -5.76 -9.72 15.91
CA GLU A 376 -6.76 -10.65 15.42
C GLU A 376 -7.66 -9.92 14.43
N THR A 377 -7.90 -10.53 13.28
CA THR A 377 -8.72 -9.95 12.20
C THR A 377 -9.68 -10.96 11.63
N GLU A 378 -10.88 -10.52 11.27
CA GLU A 378 -11.91 -11.40 10.70
C GLU A 378 -12.84 -10.62 9.75
N ILE A 379 -13.22 -11.25 8.65
CA ILE A 379 -14.35 -10.83 7.80
C ILE A 379 -15.64 -11.36 8.45
N THR A 380 -16.49 -10.47 8.93
CA THR A 380 -17.66 -10.83 9.72
C THR A 380 -18.93 -10.95 8.90
N SER A 381 -19.00 -10.32 7.72
CA SER A 381 -20.13 -10.40 6.79
C SER A 381 -20.05 -11.62 5.87
N ASP A 382 -21.22 -12.12 5.45
CA ASP A 382 -21.32 -13.06 4.34
C ASP A 382 -21.00 -12.33 3.04
N TYR A 383 -19.91 -12.72 2.37
CA TYR A 383 -19.48 -12.16 1.11
C TYR A 383 -18.91 -13.23 0.20
N GLU A 384 -19.45 -13.35 -1.01
CA GLU A 384 -18.97 -14.30 -2.01
C GLU A 384 -17.94 -13.61 -2.92
N ALA A 385 -16.72 -14.08 -2.88
CA ALA A 385 -15.64 -13.62 -3.72
C ALA A 385 -15.07 -14.74 -4.58
N LEU A 386 -14.44 -14.39 -5.67
CA LEU A 386 -13.78 -15.33 -6.56
C LEU A 386 -12.28 -15.27 -6.38
N ASP A 387 -11.69 -16.35 -5.90
CA ASP A 387 -10.24 -16.52 -5.95
C ASP A 387 -9.80 -16.76 -7.40
N ASN A 388 -9.16 -15.76 -8.01
CA ASN A 388 -8.70 -15.82 -9.40
C ASN A 388 -7.76 -17.01 -9.68
N ILE A 389 -7.00 -17.47 -8.70
CA ILE A 389 -6.13 -18.66 -8.83
C ILE A 389 -6.95 -19.93 -9.05
N ARG A 390 -8.09 -20.05 -8.35
CA ARG A 390 -9.00 -21.17 -8.57
C ARG A 390 -9.75 -21.03 -9.88
N ALA A 391 -10.14 -19.82 -10.24
CA ALA A 391 -10.85 -19.54 -11.47
C ALA A 391 -10.02 -19.89 -12.71
N GLU A 392 -8.72 -19.61 -12.70
CA GLU A 392 -7.84 -19.90 -13.83
C GLU A 392 -7.73 -21.38 -14.15
N LEU A 393 -7.66 -22.26 -13.15
CA LEU A 393 -7.66 -23.71 -13.35
C LEU A 393 -8.86 -24.19 -14.20
N TYR A 394 -9.93 -23.39 -14.29
CA TYR A 394 -11.15 -23.70 -15.02
C TYR A 394 -11.36 -22.80 -16.25
N PHE A 395 -10.60 -21.70 -16.37
CA PHE A 395 -10.73 -20.78 -17.51
C PHE A 395 -10.48 -21.47 -18.84
N PHE A 396 -9.58 -22.42 -18.87
CA PHE A 396 -9.21 -23.23 -20.02
C PHE A 396 -9.94 -24.59 -20.07
N GLY A 397 -10.83 -24.86 -19.12
CA GLY A 397 -11.66 -26.05 -19.08
C GLY A 397 -12.99 -25.86 -19.83
N GLU A 398 -13.55 -26.96 -20.29
CA GLU A 398 -14.88 -26.98 -20.94
C GLU A 398 -15.97 -26.65 -19.90
N GLU A 399 -16.78 -25.59 -20.13
CA GLU A 399 -18.00 -25.19 -19.46
C GLU A 399 -17.92 -23.98 -18.51
N PRO A 400 -19.00 -23.19 -18.40
CA PRO A 400 -19.07 -21.99 -17.57
C PRO A 400 -19.27 -22.33 -16.09
N ILE A 401 -18.27 -22.98 -15.48
CA ILE A 401 -18.26 -23.36 -14.06
C ILE A 401 -17.88 -22.17 -13.16
N ARG A 402 -17.54 -21.03 -13.74
CA ARG A 402 -16.95 -19.84 -13.11
C ARG A 402 -17.72 -19.36 -11.89
N TYR A 403 -19.05 -19.35 -11.96
CA TYR A 403 -19.88 -18.90 -10.84
C TYR A 403 -19.94 -19.88 -9.66
N SER A 404 -19.71 -21.15 -9.90
CA SER A 404 -19.68 -22.17 -8.84
C SER A 404 -18.37 -22.16 -8.03
N LEU A 405 -17.41 -21.34 -8.42
CA LEU A 405 -16.11 -21.22 -7.76
C LEU A 405 -16.04 -20.07 -6.78
N ARG A 406 -17.09 -19.27 -6.66
CA ARG A 406 -17.18 -18.25 -5.62
C ARG A 406 -17.22 -18.91 -4.26
N GLU A 407 -16.50 -18.32 -3.34
CA GLU A 407 -16.42 -18.77 -1.97
C GLU A 407 -16.91 -17.69 -1.03
N ASN A 408 -17.66 -18.09 -0.03
CA ASN A 408 -17.94 -17.20 1.08
C ASN A 408 -16.67 -17.03 1.91
N ILE A 409 -16.14 -15.81 1.96
CA ILE A 409 -14.92 -15.49 2.69
C ILE A 409 -15.14 -15.05 4.14
N LYS A 410 -16.36 -15.19 4.65
CA LYS A 410 -16.66 -14.96 6.07
C LYS A 410 -15.80 -15.85 6.96
N GLY A 411 -15.26 -15.28 8.02
CA GLY A 411 -14.33 -15.96 8.93
C GLY A 411 -12.87 -15.94 8.47
N ASN A 412 -12.59 -15.44 7.26
CA ASN A 412 -11.22 -15.30 6.80
C ASN A 412 -10.53 -14.12 7.48
N LYS A 413 -9.20 -14.25 7.65
CA LYS A 413 -8.33 -13.16 8.13
C LYS A 413 -8.19 -12.09 7.05
N LEU A 414 -7.99 -10.85 7.48
CA LEU A 414 -7.65 -9.77 6.58
C LEU A 414 -6.24 -9.96 5.98
N ALA A 415 -6.04 -9.38 4.81
CA ALA A 415 -4.75 -9.43 4.14
C ALA A 415 -3.67 -8.65 4.89
N LYS A 416 -2.43 -9.17 4.87
CA LYS A 416 -1.22 -8.51 5.39
C LYS A 416 -1.30 -8.13 6.87
N SER A 417 -2.00 -8.94 7.66
CA SER A 417 -2.27 -8.72 9.07
C SER A 417 -1.67 -9.84 9.93
N PRO A 418 -0.34 -9.83 10.18
CA PRO A 418 0.30 -10.84 11.03
C PRO A 418 -0.22 -10.76 12.46
N GLU A 419 -0.50 -11.94 13.06
CA GLU A 419 -1.05 -12.02 14.42
C GLU A 419 -0.08 -11.56 15.50
N PHE A 420 1.20 -11.68 15.24
CA PHE A 420 2.24 -11.29 16.20
C PHE A 420 3.42 -10.62 15.50
N ASN A 421 3.82 -9.46 15.99
CA ASN A 421 5.07 -8.82 15.61
C ASN A 421 5.85 -8.41 16.87
N ALA A 422 7.17 -8.51 16.80
CA ALA A 422 8.06 -8.06 17.87
C ALA A 422 9.28 -7.34 17.29
N ASN A 423 9.66 -6.25 17.94
CA ASN A 423 10.93 -5.58 17.71
C ASN A 423 11.60 -5.40 19.09
N PHE A 424 12.86 -5.82 19.21
CA PHE A 424 13.65 -5.64 20.41
C PHE A 424 15.01 -5.07 20.05
N GLY A 425 15.31 -3.88 20.57
CA GLY A 425 16.56 -3.17 20.43
C GLY A 425 17.34 -3.10 21.74
N LEU A 426 18.65 -3.24 21.65
CA LEU A 426 19.59 -2.93 22.73
C LEU A 426 20.62 -1.93 22.20
N MET A 427 20.87 -0.86 22.96
CA MET A 427 21.92 0.12 22.67
C MET A 427 22.85 0.24 23.86
N TYR A 428 24.11 -0.05 23.60
CA TYR A 428 25.21 0.18 24.55
C TYR A 428 26.04 1.38 24.11
N GLU A 429 26.14 2.37 24.99
CA GLU A 429 26.85 3.63 24.72
C GLU A 429 27.86 3.90 25.83
N LYS A 430 29.12 4.11 25.44
CA LYS A 430 30.19 4.30 26.38
C LYS A 430 31.24 5.32 25.95
N ILE A 431 31.53 6.25 26.83
CA ILE A 431 32.72 7.09 26.70
C ILE A 431 33.91 6.30 27.24
N LEU A 432 34.83 5.97 26.37
CA LEU A 432 36.04 5.21 26.70
C LEU A 432 37.03 6.08 27.45
N SER A 433 38.05 5.44 28.10
CA SER A 433 39.10 6.14 28.86
C SER A 433 39.91 7.16 28.04
N ASN A 434 39.92 7.05 26.73
CA ASN A 434 40.54 8.00 25.81
C ASN A 434 39.58 9.14 25.39
N GLY A 435 38.41 9.26 26.01
CA GLY A 435 37.40 10.30 25.72
C GLY A 435 36.61 10.09 24.41
N LYS A 436 36.70 8.91 23.78
CA LYS A 436 36.00 8.57 22.54
C LYS A 436 34.68 7.86 22.83
N LEU A 437 33.68 8.14 21.98
CA LEU A 437 32.36 7.49 22.08
C LEU A 437 32.35 6.18 21.30
N LEU A 438 31.90 5.13 21.96
CA LEU A 438 31.58 3.83 21.38
C LEU A 438 30.07 3.59 21.55
N THR A 439 29.38 3.37 20.45
CA THR A 439 27.96 2.96 20.46
C THR A 439 27.83 1.60 19.77
N ALA A 440 27.22 0.63 20.43
CA ALA A 440 26.90 -0.67 19.84
C ALA A 440 25.39 -0.89 19.93
N THR A 441 24.76 -1.29 18.82
CA THR A 441 23.34 -1.64 18.80
C THR A 441 23.14 -3.08 18.34
N ALA A 442 22.17 -3.75 18.95
CA ALA A 442 21.70 -5.06 18.52
C ALA A 442 20.17 -5.00 18.42
N GLU A 443 19.62 -5.50 17.33
CA GLU A 443 18.19 -5.49 17.05
C GLU A 443 17.73 -6.88 16.63
N LEU A 444 16.56 -7.28 17.13
CA LEU A 444 15.79 -8.44 16.71
C LEU A 444 14.46 -7.92 16.18
N ILE A 445 14.11 -8.33 14.94
CA ILE A 445 12.82 -8.05 14.32
C ILE A 445 12.17 -9.38 13.98
N HIS A 446 11.02 -9.63 14.56
CA HIS A 446 10.19 -10.80 14.27
C HIS A 446 8.89 -10.33 13.60
N ARG A 447 8.55 -10.94 12.48
CA ARG A 447 7.26 -10.80 11.82
C ARG A 447 6.58 -12.16 11.81
N GLY A 448 5.38 -12.22 12.38
CA GLY A 448 4.56 -13.42 12.37
C GLY A 448 4.04 -13.77 10.99
N ASP A 449 3.50 -14.96 10.85
CA ASP A 449 2.83 -15.42 9.65
C ASP A 449 1.55 -14.60 9.36
N PHE A 450 1.19 -14.52 8.09
CA PHE A 450 0.00 -13.78 7.66
C PHE A 450 -0.55 -14.28 6.33
N GLN A 451 -1.78 -13.87 6.04
CA GLN A 451 -2.40 -14.10 4.75
C GLN A 451 -2.13 -12.93 3.80
N GLN A 452 -1.66 -13.21 2.58
CA GLN A 452 -1.36 -12.16 1.60
C GLN A 452 -2.62 -11.53 1.02
N ARG A 453 -3.70 -12.32 0.87
CA ARG A 453 -5.00 -11.90 0.33
C ARG A 453 -6.12 -12.38 1.26
N VAL A 454 -7.30 -11.76 1.12
CA VAL A 454 -8.50 -12.09 1.90
C VAL A 454 -9.09 -13.47 1.61
N PHE A 455 -8.67 -14.13 0.54
CA PHE A 455 -9.12 -15.48 0.19
C PHE A 455 -8.57 -16.55 1.12
N ASN A 456 -7.46 -16.26 1.78
CA ASN A 456 -6.76 -17.19 2.68
C ASN A 456 -6.47 -18.55 2.01
N ASN A 457 -6.10 -18.52 0.73
CA ASN A 457 -5.76 -19.72 -0.03
C ASN A 457 -4.48 -20.34 0.54
N PRO A 458 -4.52 -21.58 1.09
CA PRO A 458 -3.39 -22.15 1.83
C PRO A 458 -2.17 -22.43 0.95
N PHE A 459 -2.28 -22.37 -0.38
CA PHE A 459 -1.19 -22.67 -1.29
C PHE A 459 -0.40 -21.43 -1.74
N VAL A 460 -1.04 -20.25 -1.71
CA VAL A 460 -0.43 -19.02 -2.29
C VAL A 460 -0.56 -17.81 -1.41
N ASP A 461 -1.47 -17.81 -0.42
CA ASP A 461 -1.70 -16.63 0.42
C ASP A 461 -0.96 -16.68 1.75
N TYR A 462 -0.60 -17.87 2.19
CA TYR A 462 0.12 -18.02 3.45
C TYR A 462 1.58 -17.62 3.30
N VAL A 463 2.01 -16.69 4.11
CA VAL A 463 3.40 -16.22 4.22
C VAL A 463 3.94 -16.63 5.57
N ASP A 464 5.04 -17.38 5.57
CA ASP A 464 5.71 -17.86 6.77
C ASP A 464 6.28 -16.69 7.61
N GLU A 465 6.32 -16.90 8.92
CA GLU A 465 7.00 -16.01 9.86
C GLU A 465 8.52 -15.97 9.61
N TYR A 466 9.15 -14.87 9.98
CA TYR A 466 10.61 -14.78 9.96
C TYR A 466 11.17 -13.91 11.08
N THR A 467 12.44 -14.13 11.39
CA THR A 467 13.18 -13.32 12.37
C THR A 467 14.54 -12.90 11.81
N ILE A 468 14.82 -11.61 11.84
CA ILE A 468 16.12 -11.07 11.44
C ILE A 468 16.84 -10.44 12.64
N TYR A 469 18.16 -10.47 12.58
CA TYR A 469 19.04 -9.85 13.57
C TYR A 469 19.95 -8.84 12.88
N ASN A 470 20.06 -7.65 13.47
CA ASN A 470 20.92 -6.58 13.03
C ASN A 470 21.91 -6.21 14.13
N LEU A 471 23.14 -5.91 13.73
CA LEU A 471 24.15 -5.36 14.64
C LEU A 471 24.77 -4.11 14.02
N SER A 472 25.06 -3.10 14.84
CA SER A 472 25.91 -2.00 14.42
C SER A 472 26.91 -1.61 15.51
N LEU A 473 28.03 -1.09 15.07
CA LEU A 473 29.09 -0.57 15.93
C LEU A 473 29.55 0.77 15.37
N ASN A 474 29.33 1.83 16.13
CA ASN A 474 29.82 3.16 15.81
C ASN A 474 30.96 3.54 16.77
N TYR A 475 32.07 4.01 16.19
CA TYR A 475 33.20 4.53 16.97
C TYR A 475 33.60 5.90 16.45
N GLU A 476 33.50 6.87 17.33
CA GLU A 476 33.88 8.26 17.05
C GLU A 476 35.33 8.49 17.48
N PHE A 477 36.23 8.57 16.51
CA PHE A 477 37.65 8.87 16.75
C PHE A 477 37.87 10.32 17.21
N SER A 478 37.05 11.24 16.72
CA SER A 478 37.05 12.64 17.05
C SER A 478 35.69 13.25 16.69
N GLU A 479 35.46 14.51 17.07
CA GLU A 479 34.30 15.29 16.61
C GLU A 479 34.16 15.34 15.07
N ARG A 480 35.23 15.03 14.34
CA ARG A 480 35.29 15.10 12.87
C ARG A 480 35.30 13.75 12.19
N ILE A 481 35.75 12.70 12.85
CA ILE A 481 35.97 11.39 12.22
C ILE A 481 35.23 10.32 13.00
N GLY A 482 34.38 9.60 12.32
CA GLY A 482 33.68 8.42 12.83
C GLY A 482 33.74 7.25 11.87
N ILE A 483 33.70 6.03 12.41
CA ILE A 483 33.49 4.79 11.65
C ILE A 483 32.22 4.12 12.17
N ASN A 484 31.37 3.70 11.26
CA ASN A 484 30.21 2.86 11.54
C ASN A 484 30.35 1.54 10.75
N LEU A 485 30.21 0.42 11.45
CA LEU A 485 30.16 -0.92 10.89
C LEU A 485 28.77 -1.48 11.16
N MET A 486 28.12 -2.01 10.11
CA MET A 486 26.77 -2.56 10.20
C MET A 486 26.73 -3.95 9.59
N ALA A 487 26.02 -4.87 10.24
CA ALA A 487 25.65 -6.16 9.72
C ALA A 487 24.12 -6.30 9.83
N LEU A 488 23.43 -6.29 8.70
CA LEU A 488 21.97 -6.39 8.61
C LEU A 488 21.60 -7.80 8.16
N ASN A 489 20.49 -8.32 8.66
CA ASN A 489 20.03 -9.68 8.40
C ASN A 489 21.16 -10.71 8.55
N ILE A 490 21.76 -10.80 9.75
CA ILE A 490 22.95 -11.63 10.01
C ILE A 490 22.67 -13.11 9.77
N SER A 491 21.43 -13.56 10.04
CA SER A 491 20.97 -14.92 9.80
C SER A 491 20.90 -15.28 8.32
N ASP A 492 20.93 -14.27 7.41
CA ASP A 492 20.72 -14.44 5.98
C ASP A 492 19.35 -15.03 5.66
N GLU A 493 18.34 -14.56 6.37
CA GLU A 493 16.95 -15.01 6.26
C GLU A 493 16.35 -14.60 4.91
N ASP A 494 15.64 -15.51 4.26
CA ASP A 494 14.92 -15.28 3.00
C ASP A 494 13.42 -14.98 3.25
N GLY A 495 13.11 -14.16 4.26
CA GLY A 495 11.74 -13.79 4.59
C GLY A 495 11.01 -13.15 3.41
N VAL A 496 9.74 -13.49 3.24
CA VAL A 496 8.89 -12.91 2.20
C VAL A 496 8.28 -11.62 2.74
N ASN A 497 8.61 -10.48 2.13
CA ASN A 497 8.04 -9.18 2.49
C ASN A 497 6.63 -9.01 1.93
N SER A 498 6.42 -9.40 0.68
CA SER A 498 5.17 -9.24 -0.05
C SER A 498 5.06 -10.32 -1.12
N SER A 499 3.85 -10.67 -1.48
CA SER A 499 3.58 -11.44 -2.70
C SER A 499 2.49 -10.77 -3.51
N MET A 500 2.52 -10.93 -4.82
CA MET A 500 1.51 -10.44 -5.73
C MET A 500 1.12 -11.56 -6.67
N THR A 501 -0.17 -11.89 -6.71
CA THR A 501 -0.72 -12.84 -7.65
C THR A 501 -1.35 -12.07 -8.80
N ASP A 502 -1.01 -12.47 -10.03
CA ASP A 502 -1.63 -11.89 -11.22
C ASP A 502 -3.14 -12.13 -11.18
N VAL A 503 -3.90 -11.05 -11.31
CA VAL A 503 -5.36 -11.10 -11.27
C VAL A 503 -6.01 -11.40 -12.62
N PHE A 504 -5.24 -11.30 -13.72
CA PHE A 504 -5.79 -11.39 -15.08
C PHE A 504 -5.27 -12.55 -15.90
N GLY A 505 -4.22 -13.21 -15.46
CA GLY A 505 -3.51 -14.11 -16.34
C GLY A 505 -3.23 -15.48 -15.74
N VAL A 506 -2.02 -15.86 -15.84
CA VAL A 506 -1.48 -17.20 -15.62
C VAL A 506 -1.39 -17.62 -14.15
N ALA A 507 -2.12 -17.01 -13.22
CA ALA A 507 -2.07 -17.26 -11.77
C ALA A 507 -0.64 -17.27 -11.19
N GLY A 508 0.29 -16.62 -11.86
CA GLY A 508 1.66 -16.49 -11.40
C GLY A 508 1.71 -15.67 -10.11
N THR A 509 2.35 -16.20 -9.07
CA THR A 509 2.61 -15.47 -7.85
C THR A 509 4.06 -15.01 -7.81
N GLY A 510 4.28 -13.71 -7.87
CA GLY A 510 5.57 -13.09 -7.60
C GLY A 510 5.77 -12.89 -6.11
N ILE A 511 6.97 -13.12 -5.61
CA ILE A 511 7.34 -12.84 -4.22
C ILE A 511 8.43 -11.77 -4.17
N GLU A 512 8.33 -10.88 -3.20
CA GLU A 512 9.36 -9.92 -2.83
C GLU A 512 10.03 -10.41 -1.55
N LEU A 513 11.33 -10.65 -1.61
CA LEU A 513 12.11 -11.05 -0.45
C LEU A 513 12.67 -9.83 0.28
N ILE A 514 12.82 -9.95 1.58
CA ILE A 514 13.61 -8.98 2.37
C ILE A 514 15.06 -8.95 1.86
N PRO A 515 15.81 -7.84 2.04
CA PRO A 515 17.22 -7.79 1.66
C PRO A 515 18.04 -8.94 2.28
N PRO A 516 18.96 -9.54 1.55
CA PRO A 516 19.87 -10.56 2.08
C PRO A 516 20.80 -9.95 3.12
N ARG A 517 21.60 -10.77 3.80
CA ARG A 517 22.64 -10.28 4.71
C ARG A 517 23.52 -9.24 4.02
N GLN A 518 23.64 -8.10 4.69
CA GLN A 518 24.47 -6.99 4.24
C GLN A 518 25.52 -6.67 5.30
N ILE A 519 26.76 -6.51 4.89
CA ILE A 519 27.84 -6.03 5.76
C ILE A 519 28.37 -4.74 5.14
N MET A 520 28.27 -3.66 5.89
CA MET A 520 28.59 -2.31 5.42
C MET A 520 29.56 -1.62 6.37
N GLY A 521 30.44 -0.80 5.80
CA GLY A 521 31.31 0.10 6.54
C GLY A 521 31.16 1.52 6.03
N ARG A 522 30.98 2.48 6.94
CA ARG A 522 30.90 3.91 6.64
C ARG A 522 31.98 4.67 7.40
N LEU A 523 32.76 5.44 6.68
CA LEU A 523 33.67 6.44 7.24
C LEU A 523 33.04 7.81 7.06
N SER A 524 32.87 8.57 8.15
CA SER A 524 32.36 9.94 8.13
C SER A 524 33.48 10.92 8.50
N TYR A 525 33.49 12.05 7.80
CA TYR A 525 34.39 13.18 8.09
C TYR A 525 33.58 14.48 8.04
N ASN A 526 33.56 15.20 9.16
CA ASN A 526 32.92 16.51 9.28
C ASN A 526 33.94 17.62 9.14
N PHE A 527 33.73 18.54 8.24
CA PHE A 527 34.64 19.64 7.93
C PHE A 527 34.60 20.77 8.98
#